data_34e16e2dd417ec8abb420c64ba0ea7d5
#
_entry.id   34e16e2dd417ec8abb420c64ba0ea7d5
#
_cell.length_a   1.000
_cell.length_b   1.000
_cell.length_c   1.000
_cell.angle_alpha   90.00
_cell.angle_beta   90.00
_cell.angle_gamma   90.00
#
_symmetry.space_group_name_H-M   'P 1'
#
loop_
_entity.id
_entity.type
_entity.pdbx_description
1 polymer ?
#
loop_
_entity_poly.entity_id
_entity_poly.type
_entity_poly.pdbx_seq_one_letter_code
_entity_poly.pdbx_strand_id
1 'polypeptide(L)'
;MRREYRGAAAPAVLTTVLGASSANLIINCDDLSNWPTGDAGRPFYVVIDRGLATEEKILCASRSGNTISVYNTGGINGRAADETSISAHGINALIEHIFVAVDADEANQHVNTPAVHLNSTRIGVTLCTSTTRPGSPSANEMILETDTYNIRVWSGTSWIDVTGGEVLNEFFLIGA
;
A
#
# COMPACT_ATOMS: atom_id res chain seq x y z
N MET A 1 -2.62 0.94 3.25
CA MET A 1 -1.56 0.48 4.21
C MET A 1 -0.70 -0.57 3.51
N ARG A 2 0.63 -0.47 3.56
CA ARG A 2 1.51 -1.43 2.88
C ARG A 2 1.44 -2.81 3.56
N ARG A 3 1.36 -3.89 2.77
CA ARG A 3 1.27 -5.28 3.27
C ARG A 3 2.62 -5.99 3.17
N GLU A 4 2.82 -7.01 4.01
CA GLU A 4 3.98 -7.91 3.90
C GLU A 4 3.56 -9.22 3.21
N TYR A 5 4.35 -9.64 2.21
CA TYR A 5 4.15 -10.89 1.47
C TYR A 5 5.40 -11.76 1.54
N ARG A 6 5.21 -13.06 1.71
CA ARG A 6 6.27 -14.07 1.74
C ARG A 6 5.90 -15.23 0.82
N GLY A 7 6.59 -15.36 -0.31
CA GLY A 7 6.34 -16.42 -1.28
C GLY A 7 6.67 -17.84 -0.78
N ALA A 8 7.47 -17.96 0.27
CA ALA A 8 7.85 -19.24 0.88
C ALA A 8 6.94 -19.65 2.06
N ALA A 9 5.87 -18.92 2.35
CA ALA A 9 4.92 -19.28 3.39
C ALA A 9 4.15 -20.54 2.98
N ALA A 10 4.48 -21.67 3.60
CA ALA A 10 3.73 -22.91 3.42
C ALA A 10 2.42 -22.87 4.22
N PRO A 11 1.35 -23.56 3.79
CA PRO A 11 0.17 -23.75 4.62
C PRO A 11 0.52 -24.35 5.97
N ALA A 12 -0.19 -23.91 7.01
CA ALA A 12 -0.04 -24.38 8.39
C ALA A 12 -1.41 -24.83 8.91
N VAL A 13 -1.46 -25.39 10.12
CA VAL A 13 -2.71 -25.74 10.79
C VAL A 13 -2.82 -25.10 12.17
N LEU A 14 -4.05 -24.84 12.60
CA LEU A 14 -4.32 -24.33 13.92
C LEU A 14 -4.01 -25.40 14.99
N THR A 15 -3.29 -25.01 16.04
CA THR A 15 -3.04 -25.86 17.22
C THR A 15 -4.03 -25.64 18.34
N THR A 16 -4.80 -24.55 18.29
CA THR A 16 -5.87 -24.22 19.24
C THR A 16 -7.13 -23.79 18.50
N VAL A 17 -8.28 -23.94 19.11
CA VAL A 17 -9.56 -23.44 18.58
C VAL A 17 -9.52 -21.92 18.49
N LEU A 18 -9.96 -21.37 17.35
CA LEU A 18 -10.25 -19.96 17.17
C LEU A 18 -11.78 -19.75 17.22
N GLY A 19 -12.30 -19.18 18.28
CA GLY A 19 -13.74 -19.00 18.48
C GLY A 19 -14.36 -17.95 17.53
N ALA A 20 -15.67 -18.05 17.31
CA ALA A 20 -16.45 -17.12 16.50
C ALA A 20 -16.71 -15.80 17.26
N SER A 21 -15.69 -15.06 17.60
CA SER A 21 -15.80 -13.78 18.30
C SER A 21 -14.73 -12.80 17.80
N SER A 22 -15.12 -11.55 17.61
CA SER A 22 -14.19 -10.46 17.29
C SER A 22 -13.16 -10.19 18.39
N ALA A 23 -13.38 -10.70 19.61
CA ALA A 23 -12.42 -10.64 20.72
C ALA A 23 -11.31 -11.69 20.64
N ASN A 24 -11.44 -12.71 19.78
CA ASN A 24 -10.42 -13.74 19.58
C ASN A 24 -9.36 -13.23 18.59
N LEU A 25 -8.31 -12.64 19.15
CA LEU A 25 -7.28 -11.90 18.38
C LEU A 25 -5.94 -12.64 18.31
N ILE A 26 -5.87 -13.89 18.78
CA ILE A 26 -4.66 -14.72 18.78
C ILE A 26 -4.94 -16.02 18.03
N ILE A 27 -4.05 -16.33 17.09
CA ILE A 27 -4.09 -17.56 16.29
C ILE A 27 -2.80 -18.32 16.55
N ASN A 28 -2.89 -19.55 17.02
CA ASN A 28 -1.74 -20.41 17.25
C ASN A 28 -1.70 -21.52 16.21
N CYS A 29 -0.54 -21.73 15.60
CA CYS A 29 -0.31 -22.69 14.52
C CYS A 29 0.83 -23.65 14.85
N ASP A 30 1.02 -24.66 13.99
CA ASP A 30 2.10 -25.64 14.11
C ASP A 30 3.44 -25.11 13.61
N ASP A 31 3.52 -24.59 12.40
CA ASP A 31 4.76 -24.05 11.82
C ASP A 31 4.51 -22.80 10.96
N LEU A 32 5.05 -21.67 11.37
CA LEU A 32 4.98 -20.40 10.68
C LEU A 32 6.37 -19.84 10.31
N SER A 33 7.40 -20.69 10.21
CA SER A 33 8.81 -20.28 10.09
C SER A 33 9.07 -19.31 8.93
N ASN A 34 8.41 -19.50 7.79
CA ASN A 34 8.58 -18.68 6.57
C ASN A 34 7.45 -17.67 6.32
N TRP A 35 6.61 -17.45 7.32
CA TRP A 35 5.49 -16.52 7.20
C TRP A 35 5.92 -15.06 7.44
N PRO A 36 5.10 -14.06 6.98
CA PRO A 36 5.30 -12.67 7.33
C PRO A 36 5.43 -12.45 8.84
N THR A 37 6.23 -11.49 9.24
CA THR A 37 6.40 -11.12 10.66
C THR A 37 5.53 -9.96 11.08
N GLY A 38 5.06 -9.16 10.11
CA GLY A 38 4.36 -7.90 10.37
C GLY A 38 5.31 -6.77 10.76
N ASP A 39 6.63 -6.95 10.54
CA ASP A 39 7.65 -5.97 10.87
C ASP A 39 7.41 -4.62 10.19
N ALA A 40 7.83 -3.55 10.85
CA ALA A 40 7.68 -2.18 10.40
C ALA A 40 6.21 -1.76 10.15
N GLY A 41 5.26 -2.35 10.87
CA GLY A 41 3.85 -2.03 10.75
C GLY A 41 3.21 -2.44 9.43
N ARG A 42 3.75 -3.49 8.79
CA ARG A 42 3.22 -4.06 7.55
C ARG A 42 2.37 -5.29 7.85
N PRO A 43 1.05 -5.16 8.05
CA PRO A 43 0.17 -6.30 8.29
C PRO A 43 0.11 -7.21 7.06
N PHE A 44 -0.45 -8.40 7.24
CA PHE A 44 -0.62 -9.39 6.18
C PHE A 44 -1.95 -10.10 6.31
N TYR A 45 -2.42 -10.71 5.22
CA TYR A 45 -3.68 -11.46 5.23
C TYR A 45 -3.44 -12.96 5.30
N VAL A 46 -4.35 -13.62 6.00
CA VAL A 46 -4.47 -15.08 6.03
C VAL A 46 -5.90 -15.48 5.69
N VAL A 47 -6.07 -16.71 5.22
CA VAL A 47 -7.39 -17.37 5.13
C VAL A 47 -7.36 -18.64 5.94
N ILE A 48 -8.44 -18.92 6.67
CA ILE A 48 -8.66 -20.17 7.35
C ILE A 48 -9.83 -20.88 6.68
N ASP A 49 -9.73 -22.20 6.51
CA ASP A 49 -10.76 -23.06 5.89
C ASP A 49 -11.15 -22.62 4.48
N ARG A 50 -10.18 -22.28 3.64
CA ARG A 50 -10.40 -21.81 2.26
C ARG A 50 -11.33 -22.77 1.49
N GLY A 51 -12.36 -22.21 0.86
CA GLY A 51 -13.34 -22.93 0.06
C GLY A 51 -14.40 -23.67 0.87
N LEU A 52 -14.41 -23.56 2.19
CA LEU A 52 -15.45 -24.11 3.06
C LEU A 52 -16.48 -23.05 3.46
N ALA A 53 -17.63 -23.48 3.97
CA ALA A 53 -18.66 -22.56 4.49
C ALA A 53 -18.16 -21.71 5.68
N THR A 54 -17.10 -22.15 6.35
CA THR A 54 -16.43 -21.47 7.46
C THR A 54 -15.26 -20.62 7.02
N GLU A 55 -15.03 -20.44 5.71
CA GLU A 55 -13.91 -19.60 5.22
C GLU A 55 -13.92 -18.23 5.88
N GLU A 56 -12.81 -17.87 6.49
CA GLU A 56 -12.60 -16.55 7.05
C GLU A 56 -11.25 -15.99 6.61
N LYS A 57 -11.26 -14.78 6.06
CA LYS A 57 -10.07 -13.99 5.79
C LYS A 57 -9.80 -13.06 6.95
N ILE A 58 -8.56 -13.01 7.40
CA ILE A 58 -8.16 -12.28 8.60
C ILE A 58 -6.97 -11.39 8.29
N LEU A 59 -7.08 -10.11 8.64
CA LEU A 59 -5.97 -9.19 8.65
C LEU A 59 -5.17 -9.38 9.93
N CYS A 60 -3.89 -9.67 9.80
CA CYS A 60 -2.96 -9.96 10.90
C CYS A 60 -1.97 -8.81 11.08
N ALA A 61 -1.75 -8.39 12.32
CA ALA A 61 -0.83 -7.31 12.66
C ALA A 61 0.62 -7.79 12.68
N SER A 62 0.87 -8.94 13.29
CA SER A 62 2.23 -9.45 13.49
C SER A 62 2.23 -10.95 13.76
N ARG A 63 3.43 -11.54 13.67
CA ARG A 63 3.71 -12.92 14.08
C ARG A 63 4.93 -12.96 15.00
N SER A 64 4.85 -13.80 16.03
CA SER A 64 5.98 -14.15 16.91
C SER A 64 6.03 -15.65 17.12
N GLY A 65 7.08 -16.30 16.65
CA GLY A 65 7.13 -17.76 16.62
C GLY A 65 5.97 -18.34 15.82
N ASN A 66 5.21 -19.21 16.42
CA ASN A 66 4.04 -19.87 15.84
C ASN A 66 2.70 -19.22 16.25
N THR A 67 2.74 -17.97 16.70
CA THR A 67 1.58 -17.22 17.13
C THR A 67 1.39 -15.99 16.25
N ILE A 68 0.20 -15.80 15.71
CA ILE A 68 -0.22 -14.63 14.93
C ILE A 68 -1.12 -13.77 15.80
N SER A 69 -0.88 -12.46 15.80
CA SER A 69 -1.77 -11.45 16.38
C SER A 69 -2.65 -10.86 15.29
N VAL A 70 -3.97 -10.92 15.48
CA VAL A 70 -4.94 -10.30 14.58
C VAL A 70 -4.86 -8.77 14.71
N TYR A 71 -5.01 -8.07 13.60
CA TYR A 71 -5.01 -6.60 13.61
C TYR A 71 -6.22 -6.06 14.39
N ASN A 72 -5.97 -5.19 15.37
CA ASN A 72 -7.02 -4.55 16.15
C ASN A 72 -6.56 -3.16 16.61
N THR A 73 -6.62 -2.19 15.70
CA THR A 73 -6.13 -0.83 15.95
C THR A 73 -6.97 0.18 15.19
N GLY A 74 -7.23 1.33 15.80
CA GLY A 74 -7.91 2.44 15.12
C GLY A 74 -9.36 2.14 14.72
N GLY A 75 -10.05 1.29 15.49
CA GLY A 75 -11.42 0.89 15.20
C GLY A 75 -11.55 -0.21 14.12
N ILE A 76 -10.44 -0.69 13.59
CA ILE A 76 -10.42 -1.80 12.63
C ILE A 76 -10.17 -3.11 13.39
N ASN A 77 -11.09 -4.07 13.28
CA ASN A 77 -10.89 -5.45 13.69
C ASN A 77 -10.52 -6.29 12.46
N GLY A 78 -9.44 -7.03 12.53
CA GLY A 78 -8.93 -7.82 11.40
C GLY A 78 -9.70 -9.10 11.09
N ARG A 79 -10.63 -9.53 11.97
CA ARG A 79 -11.51 -10.70 11.72
C ARG A 79 -12.53 -10.35 10.64
N ALA A 80 -12.98 -11.36 9.89
CA ALA A 80 -13.95 -11.20 8.80
C ALA A 80 -13.54 -10.18 7.73
N ALA A 81 -12.29 -10.15 7.34
CA ALA A 81 -11.80 -9.26 6.29
C ALA A 81 -12.30 -9.71 4.91
N ASP A 82 -12.23 -8.78 3.93
CA ASP A 82 -12.48 -9.05 2.50
C ASP A 82 -13.79 -9.81 2.26
N GLU A 83 -14.89 -9.28 2.83
CA GLU A 83 -16.29 -9.76 2.69
C GLU A 83 -16.58 -11.16 3.26
N THR A 84 -15.70 -11.72 4.08
CA THR A 84 -15.99 -12.96 4.82
C THR A 84 -16.72 -12.68 6.14
N SER A 85 -17.12 -13.74 6.86
CA SER A 85 -17.79 -13.65 8.16
C SER A 85 -16.93 -14.27 9.25
N ILE A 86 -17.05 -13.75 10.48
CA ILE A 86 -16.38 -14.36 11.63
C ILE A 86 -16.94 -15.78 11.84
N SER A 87 -16.05 -16.76 11.83
CA SER A 87 -16.37 -18.17 12.00
C SER A 87 -15.58 -18.80 13.16
N ALA A 88 -16.08 -19.92 13.67
CA ALA A 88 -15.31 -20.76 14.58
C ALA A 88 -14.48 -21.75 13.78
N HIS A 89 -13.18 -21.86 14.12
CA HIS A 89 -12.26 -22.78 13.48
C HIS A 89 -11.72 -23.79 14.51
N GLY A 90 -11.78 -25.06 14.17
CA GLY A 90 -11.28 -26.13 15.02
C GLY A 90 -9.76 -26.27 15.00
N ILE A 91 -9.24 -27.12 15.89
CA ILE A 91 -7.87 -27.60 15.81
C ILE A 91 -7.69 -28.34 14.47
N ASN A 92 -6.52 -28.19 13.85
CA ASN A 92 -6.18 -28.69 12.51
C ASN A 92 -6.91 -27.98 11.35
N ALA A 93 -7.69 -26.91 11.57
CA ALA A 93 -8.14 -26.05 10.50
C ALA A 93 -6.94 -25.52 9.70
N LEU A 94 -7.03 -25.59 8.36
CA LEU A 94 -5.97 -25.14 7.48
C LEU A 94 -5.93 -23.61 7.45
N ILE A 95 -4.74 -23.06 7.59
CA ILE A 95 -4.49 -21.63 7.45
C ILE A 95 -3.44 -21.38 6.38
N GLU A 96 -3.66 -20.38 5.55
CA GLU A 96 -2.78 -20.00 4.44
C GLU A 96 -2.52 -18.50 4.43
N HIS A 97 -1.29 -18.11 4.12
CA HIS A 97 -0.96 -16.72 3.79
C HIS A 97 -1.46 -16.39 2.38
N ILE A 98 -2.17 -15.29 2.21
CA ILE A 98 -2.85 -14.97 0.96
C ILE A 98 -2.66 -13.52 0.51
N PHE A 99 -2.91 -13.31 -0.78
CA PHE A 99 -3.20 -12.03 -1.41
C PHE A 99 -4.73 -11.92 -1.57
N VAL A 100 -5.33 -10.81 -1.18
CA VAL A 100 -6.78 -10.60 -1.19
C VAL A 100 -7.21 -9.51 -2.17
N ALA A 101 -8.51 -9.40 -2.46
CA ALA A 101 -9.04 -8.42 -3.40
C ALA A 101 -8.70 -6.97 -3.00
N VAL A 102 -8.75 -6.66 -1.71
CA VAL A 102 -8.36 -5.33 -1.18
C VAL A 102 -6.91 -4.95 -1.52
N ASP A 103 -5.99 -5.92 -1.57
CA ASP A 103 -4.60 -5.65 -1.95
C ASP A 103 -4.47 -5.29 -3.44
N ALA A 104 -5.27 -5.96 -4.29
CA ALA A 104 -5.34 -5.65 -5.72
C ALA A 104 -5.98 -4.28 -5.96
N ASP A 105 -7.04 -3.95 -5.24
CA ASP A 105 -7.72 -2.65 -5.32
C ASP A 105 -6.81 -1.51 -4.84
N GLU A 106 -6.05 -1.70 -3.75
CA GLU A 106 -5.08 -0.72 -3.27
C GLU A 106 -3.99 -0.46 -4.33
N ALA A 107 -3.50 -1.53 -4.99
CA ALA A 107 -2.53 -1.41 -6.08
C ALA A 107 -3.14 -0.69 -7.29
N ASN A 108 -4.36 -1.01 -7.68
CA ASN A 108 -5.07 -0.37 -8.78
C ASN A 108 -5.39 1.10 -8.48
N GLN A 109 -5.81 1.43 -7.27
CA GLN A 109 -6.02 2.81 -6.84
C GLN A 109 -4.71 3.60 -6.91
N HIS A 110 -3.59 3.00 -6.51
CA HIS A 110 -2.29 3.63 -6.59
C HIS A 110 -1.91 3.98 -8.03
N VAL A 111 -2.19 3.08 -8.98
CA VAL A 111 -1.93 3.31 -10.42
C VAL A 111 -2.88 4.37 -11.00
N ASN A 112 -4.15 4.36 -10.58
CA ASN A 112 -5.21 5.20 -11.15
C ASN A 112 -5.36 6.57 -10.46
N THR A 113 -4.64 6.82 -9.37
CA THR A 113 -4.70 8.11 -8.65
C THR A 113 -3.48 8.96 -9.02
N PRO A 114 -3.62 9.94 -9.91
CA PRO A 114 -2.49 10.79 -10.34
C PRO A 114 -1.77 11.46 -9.16
N ALA A 115 -2.50 11.80 -8.10
CA ALA A 115 -1.95 12.46 -6.91
C ALA A 115 -0.97 11.60 -6.10
N VAL A 116 -1.05 10.26 -6.19
CA VAL A 116 -0.14 9.36 -5.46
C VAL A 116 1.27 9.38 -6.06
N HIS A 117 1.37 9.66 -7.35
CA HIS A 117 2.66 9.77 -8.05
C HIS A 117 3.28 11.17 -7.96
N LEU A 118 2.49 12.17 -7.51
CA LEU A 118 2.95 13.56 -7.40
C LEU A 118 3.69 13.85 -6.08
N ASN A 119 3.70 12.93 -5.12
CA ASN A 119 4.30 13.16 -3.83
C ASN A 119 5.61 12.40 -3.65
N SER A 120 6.60 12.76 -4.35
CA SER A 120 8.03 12.75 -4.04
C SER A 120 8.88 12.63 -5.30
N THR A 121 9.74 13.60 -5.52
CA THR A 121 10.98 13.53 -6.33
C THR A 121 10.86 12.96 -7.76
N ARG A 122 9.67 12.76 -8.31
CA ARG A 122 9.49 12.54 -9.73
C ARG A 122 9.13 13.89 -10.35
N ILE A 123 9.95 14.30 -11.26
CA ILE A 123 9.72 15.45 -12.12
C ILE A 123 8.47 15.11 -12.97
N GLY A 124 7.30 15.34 -12.41
CA GLY A 124 6.03 15.28 -13.13
C GLY A 124 5.80 16.62 -13.78
N VAL A 125 5.59 16.64 -15.09
CA VAL A 125 5.15 17.85 -15.79
C VAL A 125 3.63 17.96 -15.64
N THR A 126 3.16 19.00 -14.97
CA THR A 126 1.70 19.30 -14.85
C THR A 126 1.22 19.95 -16.14
N LEU A 127 0.14 19.41 -16.71
CA LEU A 127 -0.50 20.02 -17.89
C LEU A 127 -1.43 21.17 -17.45
N CYS A 128 -1.26 22.35 -18.02
CA CYS A 128 -2.13 23.49 -17.80
C CYS A 128 -2.18 24.39 -19.06
N THR A 129 -2.92 25.48 -19.01
CA THR A 129 -2.82 26.56 -20.00
C THR A 129 -2.06 27.73 -19.40
N SER A 130 -1.64 28.68 -20.24
CA SER A 130 -0.99 29.93 -19.78
C SER A 130 -1.83 30.74 -18.79
N THR A 131 -3.16 30.52 -18.78
CA THR A 131 -4.12 31.19 -17.88
C THR A 131 -4.52 30.36 -16.67
N THR A 132 -4.21 29.05 -16.65
CA THR A 132 -4.58 28.11 -15.56
C THR A 132 -3.37 27.55 -14.81
N ARG A 133 -2.28 28.28 -14.79
CA ARG A 133 -1.07 27.91 -14.03
C ARG A 133 -1.37 27.72 -12.54
N PRO A 134 -0.73 26.74 -11.86
CA PRO A 134 -0.84 26.60 -10.40
C PRO A 134 -0.59 27.91 -9.66
N GLY A 135 -1.52 28.29 -8.78
CA GLY A 135 -1.42 29.54 -8.02
C GLY A 135 -0.48 29.47 -6.81
N SER A 136 -0.13 28.25 -6.38
CA SER A 136 0.80 28.00 -5.27
C SER A 136 1.75 26.86 -5.64
N PRO A 137 2.63 27.08 -6.63
CA PRO A 137 3.54 26.05 -7.09
C PRO A 137 4.64 25.75 -6.08
N SER A 138 5.10 24.50 -6.06
CA SER A 138 6.28 24.09 -5.29
C SER A 138 7.57 24.51 -6.01
N ALA A 139 8.65 24.69 -5.27
CA ALA A 139 9.96 25.00 -5.87
C ALA A 139 10.36 23.87 -6.86
N ASN A 140 10.83 24.24 -8.04
CA ASN A 140 11.19 23.37 -9.15
C ASN A 140 9.99 22.57 -9.76
N GLU A 141 8.76 22.95 -9.48
CA GLU A 141 7.61 22.38 -10.17
C GLU A 141 7.68 22.72 -11.67
N MET A 142 7.39 21.70 -12.52
CA MET A 142 7.40 21.85 -13.98
C MET A 142 5.97 21.79 -14.51
N ILE A 143 5.67 22.63 -15.47
CA ILE A 143 4.40 22.63 -16.22
C ILE A 143 4.65 22.58 -17.72
N LEU A 144 3.71 21.97 -18.46
CA LEU A 144 3.58 22.13 -19.91
C LEU A 144 2.31 22.94 -20.19
N GLU A 145 2.45 24.09 -20.76
CA GLU A 145 1.33 24.89 -21.26
C GLU A 145 0.84 24.33 -22.58
N THR A 146 -0.37 23.78 -22.59
CA THR A 146 -0.94 23.10 -23.75
C THR A 146 -1.40 24.05 -24.86
N ASP A 147 -1.60 25.33 -24.53
CA ASP A 147 -1.99 26.40 -25.46
C ASP A 147 -0.79 27.10 -26.12
N THR A 148 0.36 27.14 -25.44
CA THR A 148 1.60 27.77 -25.95
C THR A 148 2.68 26.77 -26.28
N TYR A 149 2.53 25.48 -25.87
CA TYR A 149 3.50 24.40 -25.99
C TYR A 149 4.83 24.69 -25.29
N ASN A 150 4.83 25.57 -24.27
CA ASN A 150 6.00 25.90 -23.51
C ASN A 150 6.12 25.06 -22.23
N ILE A 151 7.33 24.57 -21.96
CA ILE A 151 7.67 23.99 -20.66
C ILE A 151 8.20 25.08 -19.76
N ARG A 152 7.65 25.17 -18.55
CA ARG A 152 8.08 26.16 -17.54
C ARG A 152 8.44 25.48 -16.23
N VAL A 153 9.38 26.09 -15.51
CA VAL A 153 9.80 25.70 -14.17
C VAL A 153 9.55 26.85 -13.20
N TRP A 154 9.02 26.51 -12.03
CA TRP A 154 8.86 27.50 -10.95
C TRP A 154 10.20 27.76 -10.25
N SER A 155 10.70 28.99 -10.31
CA SER A 155 11.95 29.41 -9.68
C SER A 155 11.87 29.62 -8.16
N GLY A 156 10.68 29.51 -7.59
CA GLY A 156 10.36 29.96 -6.23
C GLY A 156 9.67 31.32 -6.19
N THR A 157 9.75 32.10 -7.27
CA THR A 157 9.15 33.43 -7.38
C THR A 157 8.38 33.65 -8.68
N SER A 158 8.76 33.01 -9.77
CA SER A 158 8.14 33.16 -11.09
C SER A 158 8.28 31.89 -11.94
N TRP A 159 7.41 31.77 -12.96
CA TRP A 159 7.51 30.73 -13.98
C TRP A 159 8.57 31.11 -15.03
N ILE A 160 9.62 30.31 -15.15
CA ILE A 160 10.72 30.48 -16.13
C ILE A 160 10.46 29.57 -17.32
N ASP A 161 10.57 30.10 -18.53
CA ASP A 161 10.50 29.33 -19.76
C ASP A 161 11.80 28.55 -19.99
N VAL A 162 11.72 27.23 -20.11
CA VAL A 162 12.88 26.36 -20.35
C VAL A 162 13.01 25.88 -21.82
N THR A 163 12.06 26.26 -22.67
CA THR A 163 12.08 25.91 -24.10
C THR A 163 12.89 26.86 -24.96
N GLY A 164 13.18 28.08 -24.48
CA GLY A 164 14.06 29.05 -25.14
C GLY A 164 15.50 28.90 -24.67
N GLY A 165 16.42 28.56 -25.53
CA GLY A 165 17.81 28.17 -25.31
C GLY A 165 18.74 28.99 -24.41
N GLU A 166 18.22 29.96 -23.63
CA GLU A 166 19.02 30.73 -22.67
C GLU A 166 19.16 30.05 -21.31
N VAL A 167 18.19 29.19 -20.89
CA VAL A 167 18.21 28.56 -19.56
C VAL A 167 19.11 27.34 -19.49
N LEU A 168 19.39 26.70 -20.60
CA LEU A 168 20.30 25.53 -20.65
C LEU A 168 21.75 25.89 -20.28
N ASN A 169 22.15 27.14 -20.45
CA ASN A 169 23.51 27.55 -20.12
C ASN A 169 23.74 27.76 -18.60
N GLU A 170 22.73 28.12 -17.83
CA GLU A 170 22.89 28.30 -16.38
C GLU A 170 22.80 26.98 -15.60
N PHE A 171 21.99 26.01 -16.09
CA PHE A 171 21.87 24.70 -15.43
C PHE A 171 23.08 23.77 -15.65
N PHE A 172 23.80 23.91 -16.76
CA PHE A 172 24.99 23.10 -17.05
C PHE A 172 26.31 23.65 -16.48
N LEU A 173 26.31 24.87 -15.96
CA LEU A 173 27.52 25.51 -15.41
C LEU A 173 27.70 25.31 -13.90
N ILE A 174 26.77 24.67 -13.19
CA ILE A 174 26.88 24.41 -11.72
C ILE A 174 27.51 23.04 -11.43
N GLY A 175 27.97 22.31 -12.42
CA GLY A 175 28.55 20.96 -12.30
C GLY A 175 30.00 20.81 -12.81
N ALA A 176 30.83 21.84 -12.74
CA ALA A 176 32.24 21.77 -13.05
C ALA A 176 33.09 22.18 -11.84
#